data_8bb300922636ebce4f88839865264f42
#
_entry.id   8bb300922636ebce4f88839865264f42
#
_cell.length_a   1.000
_cell.length_b   1.000
_cell.length_c   1.000
_cell.angle_alpha   90.00
_cell.angle_beta   90.00
_cell.angle_gamma   90.00
#
_symmetry.space_group_name_H-M   'P 1'
#
loop_
_entity.id
_entity.type
_entity.pdbx_description
1 polymer ?
#
loop_
_entity_poly.entity_id
_entity_poly.type
_entity_poly.pdbx_seq_one_letter_code
_entity_poly.pdbx_strand_id
1 'polypeptide(L)'
;NMGETSATGVCFSRDAATGEDLFNGEYLINAQGEDVVAGIRTPQQITKIGSQRWAKLADISEEERVAKYPSMEEAMPEIYAELDALQTKLENHYRDMQDMEFTVQEGKLWFLQTRNGKRTGAAMVKIAMDMLHQGMITEKEAILRVEPNKLDELLHPIFDKEAQKQAVVLTKGLAASPGAACG
;
A
#
# COMPACT_ATOMS: atom_id res chain seq x y z
N ASN A 1 17.73 0.70 -16.89
CA ASN A 1 16.64 1.60 -17.26
C ASN A 1 16.32 1.40 -18.74
N MET A 2 15.05 1.08 -19.03
CA MET A 2 14.62 0.64 -20.37
C MET A 2 13.67 1.64 -21.05
N GLY A 3 13.74 2.90 -20.63
CA GLY A 3 12.97 4.01 -21.22
C GLY A 3 11.61 4.27 -20.54
N GLU A 4 10.91 5.26 -21.05
CA GLU A 4 9.68 5.81 -20.46
C GLU A 4 8.47 4.83 -20.53
N THR A 5 8.55 3.78 -21.34
CA THR A 5 7.54 2.71 -21.40
C THR A 5 7.82 1.56 -20.43
N SER A 6 8.81 1.75 -19.56
CA SER A 6 9.23 0.77 -18.56
C SER A 6 9.07 1.35 -17.16
N ALA A 7 8.70 0.51 -16.21
CA ALA A 7 8.51 0.88 -14.82
C ALA A 7 8.81 -0.31 -13.91
N THR A 8 9.02 -0.04 -12.64
CA THR A 8 9.07 -1.05 -11.60
C THR A 8 8.27 -0.59 -10.40
N GLY A 9 7.71 -1.50 -9.63
CA GLY A 9 6.90 -1.14 -8.48
C GLY A 9 6.61 -2.29 -7.54
N VAL A 10 6.02 -1.89 -6.42
CA VAL A 10 5.51 -2.78 -5.38
C VAL A 10 4.05 -2.43 -5.10
N CYS A 11 3.23 -3.43 -4.87
CA CYS A 11 1.82 -3.21 -4.57
C CYS A 11 1.25 -4.22 -3.59
N PHE A 12 0.16 -3.82 -2.96
CA PHE A 12 -0.53 -4.58 -1.93
C PHE A 12 -2.02 -4.66 -2.27
N SER A 13 -2.60 -5.84 -2.20
CA SER A 13 -4.04 -6.02 -2.46
C SER A 13 -4.92 -5.32 -1.43
N ARG A 14 -4.39 -5.09 -0.20
CA ARG A 14 -5.04 -4.33 0.88
C ARG A 14 -4.02 -3.43 1.57
N ASP A 15 -4.49 -2.40 2.27
CA ASP A 15 -3.60 -1.53 3.04
C ASP A 15 -2.99 -2.29 4.24
N ALA A 16 -1.66 -2.39 4.25
CA ALA A 16 -0.90 -3.14 5.26
C ALA A 16 -0.91 -2.48 6.65
N ALA A 17 -1.18 -1.19 6.74
CA ALA A 17 -1.21 -0.43 7.98
C ALA A 17 -2.60 -0.41 8.61
N THR A 18 -3.66 -0.23 7.80
CA THR A 18 -5.04 -0.04 8.26
C THR A 18 -5.91 -1.27 8.06
N GLY A 19 -5.57 -2.15 7.13
CA GLY A 19 -6.38 -3.29 6.71
C GLY A 19 -7.54 -2.91 5.79
N GLU A 20 -7.60 -1.67 5.28
CA GLU A 20 -8.61 -1.30 4.28
C GLU A 20 -8.51 -2.20 3.05
N ASP A 21 -9.64 -2.61 2.53
CA ASP A 21 -9.77 -3.33 1.25
C ASP A 21 -9.56 -2.32 0.11
N LEU A 22 -8.32 -1.92 -0.05
CA LEU A 22 -7.90 -0.91 -1.01
C LEU A 22 -6.59 -1.34 -1.66
N PHE A 23 -6.64 -1.59 -2.96
CA PHE A 23 -5.45 -1.80 -3.77
C PHE A 23 -4.56 -0.55 -3.72
N ASN A 24 -3.30 -0.73 -3.35
CA ASN A 24 -2.36 0.38 -3.17
C ASN A 24 -0.94 -0.06 -3.49
N GLY A 25 -0.04 0.91 -3.63
CA GLY A 25 1.36 0.66 -3.93
C GLY A 25 2.02 1.82 -4.63
N GLU A 26 3.27 1.60 -4.99
CA GLU A 26 4.14 2.63 -5.56
C GLU A 26 4.88 2.09 -6.78
N TYR A 27 5.14 2.97 -7.74
CA TYR A 27 5.91 2.65 -8.93
C TYR A 27 6.82 3.80 -9.35
N LEU A 28 7.86 3.48 -10.11
CA LEU A 28 8.76 4.44 -10.72
C LEU A 28 8.92 4.13 -12.21
N ILE A 29 8.73 5.14 -13.06
CA ILE A 29 8.99 5.07 -14.50
C ILE A 29 10.49 5.10 -14.73
N ASN A 30 10.98 4.31 -15.71
CA ASN A 30 12.36 4.21 -16.12
C ASN A 30 13.31 4.01 -14.92
N ALA A 31 13.01 3.04 -14.07
CA ALA A 31 13.72 2.73 -12.84
C ALA A 31 13.95 1.23 -12.69
N GLN A 32 14.86 0.88 -11.80
CA GLN A 32 15.08 -0.50 -11.32
C GLN A 32 14.49 -0.69 -9.93
N GLY A 33 14.32 -1.95 -9.49
CA GLY A 33 13.78 -2.25 -8.17
C GLY A 33 14.53 -1.57 -7.02
N GLU A 34 15.85 -1.43 -7.14
CA GLU A 34 16.71 -0.74 -6.18
C GLU A 34 16.35 0.75 -6.03
N ASP A 35 15.92 1.40 -7.10
CA ASP A 35 15.55 2.83 -7.09
C ASP A 35 14.30 3.08 -6.23
N VAL A 36 13.35 2.11 -6.23
CA VAL A 36 12.14 2.18 -5.40
C VAL A 36 12.49 2.09 -3.92
N VAL A 37 13.41 1.18 -3.56
CA VAL A 37 13.79 0.91 -2.17
C VAL A 37 14.75 1.97 -1.62
N ALA A 38 15.64 2.49 -2.47
CA ALA A 38 16.67 3.45 -2.06
C ALA A 38 16.13 4.86 -1.75
N GLY A 39 14.89 5.17 -2.14
CA GLY A 39 14.27 6.48 -1.87
C GLY A 39 14.96 7.67 -2.56
N ILE A 40 15.73 7.43 -3.62
CA ILE A 40 16.45 8.48 -4.36
C ILE A 40 15.48 9.32 -5.19
N ARG A 41 14.40 8.71 -5.66
CA ARG A 41 13.32 9.35 -6.41
C ARG A 41 12.03 9.20 -5.65
N THR A 42 11.13 10.19 -5.71
CA THR A 42 9.79 10.10 -5.15
C THR A 42 8.96 9.13 -5.99
N PRO A 43 8.54 7.98 -5.45
CA PRO A 43 7.69 7.06 -6.20
C PRO A 43 6.29 7.63 -6.39
N GLN A 44 5.66 7.24 -7.48
CA GLN A 44 4.28 7.58 -7.80
C GLN A 44 3.34 6.48 -7.32
N GLN A 45 2.12 6.85 -6.99
CA GLN A 45 1.12 5.90 -6.49
C GLN A 45 0.47 5.11 -7.63
N ILE A 46 0.13 3.85 -7.38
CA ILE A 46 -0.51 2.98 -8.38
C ILE A 46 -1.93 3.44 -8.68
N THR A 47 -2.73 3.73 -7.64
CA THR A 47 -4.13 4.15 -7.80
C THR A 47 -4.28 5.66 -7.76
N LYS A 48 -5.27 6.18 -8.50
CA LYS A 48 -5.61 7.60 -8.49
C LYS A 48 -6.01 8.07 -7.09
N ILE A 49 -6.80 7.29 -6.38
CA ILE A 49 -7.20 7.61 -5.00
C ILE A 49 -6.00 7.66 -4.05
N GLY A 50 -5.04 6.76 -4.21
CA GLY A 50 -3.78 6.78 -3.45
C GLY A 50 -2.96 8.03 -3.76
N SER A 51 -2.84 8.38 -5.05
CA SER A 51 -2.13 9.59 -5.51
C SER A 51 -2.76 10.87 -4.95
N GLN A 52 -4.08 10.97 -4.95
CA GLN A 52 -4.81 12.11 -4.37
C GLN A 52 -4.64 12.21 -2.85
N ARG A 53 -4.71 11.08 -2.14
CA ARG A 53 -4.45 11.03 -0.69
C ARG A 53 -3.02 11.46 -0.37
N TRP A 54 -2.05 10.98 -1.14
CA TRP A 54 -0.64 11.35 -0.99
C TRP A 54 -0.41 12.84 -1.27
N ALA A 55 -0.93 13.39 -2.36
CA ALA A 55 -0.79 14.81 -2.71
C ALA A 55 -1.37 15.72 -1.64
N LYS A 56 -2.53 15.36 -1.07
CA LYS A 56 -3.13 16.09 0.05
C LYS A 56 -2.25 16.12 1.30
N LEU A 57 -1.55 15.01 1.61
CA LEU A 57 -0.63 14.95 2.74
C LEU A 57 0.66 15.73 2.48
N ALA A 58 1.10 15.79 1.22
CA ALA A 58 2.30 16.50 0.79
C ALA A 58 2.05 17.99 0.51
N ASP A 59 0.80 18.47 0.64
CA ASP A 59 0.37 19.84 0.32
C ASP A 59 0.64 20.22 -1.15
N ILE A 60 0.38 19.29 -2.07
CA ILE A 60 0.56 19.44 -3.52
C ILE A 60 -0.82 19.64 -4.16
N SER A 61 -0.94 20.62 -5.09
CA SER A 61 -2.18 20.85 -5.81
C SER A 61 -2.50 19.71 -6.79
N GLU A 62 -3.79 19.58 -7.15
CA GLU A 62 -4.22 18.54 -8.10
C GLU A 62 -3.58 18.72 -9.48
N GLU A 63 -3.42 19.99 -9.94
CA GLU A 63 -2.76 20.31 -11.20
C GLU A 63 -1.28 19.85 -11.19
N GLU A 64 -0.57 20.12 -10.10
CA GLU A 64 0.82 19.69 -9.95
C GLU A 64 0.92 18.17 -9.81
N ARG A 65 0.01 17.54 -9.07
CA ARG A 65 -0.07 16.09 -8.96
C ARG A 65 -0.21 15.43 -10.32
N VAL A 66 -1.19 15.85 -11.12
CA VAL A 66 -1.42 15.29 -12.46
C VAL A 66 -0.23 15.51 -13.39
N ALA A 67 0.42 16.68 -13.29
CA ALA A 67 1.53 17.04 -14.18
C ALA A 67 2.85 16.32 -13.84
N LYS A 68 3.14 16.11 -12.54
CA LYS A 68 4.44 15.59 -12.08
C LYS A 68 4.38 14.20 -11.46
N TYR A 69 3.24 13.84 -10.88
CA TYR A 69 3.06 12.60 -10.09
C TYR A 69 1.76 11.86 -10.44
N PRO A 70 1.49 11.63 -11.74
CA PRO A 70 0.30 10.89 -12.14
C PRO A 70 0.33 9.48 -11.54
N SER A 71 -0.82 8.95 -11.15
CA SER A 71 -0.92 7.54 -10.76
C SER A 71 -0.66 6.62 -11.97
N MET A 72 -0.34 5.35 -11.70
CA MET A 72 -0.26 4.35 -12.77
C MET A 72 -1.61 4.20 -13.50
N GLU A 73 -2.70 4.28 -12.77
CA GLU A 73 -4.07 4.28 -13.32
C GLU A 73 -4.28 5.37 -14.39
N GLU A 74 -3.63 6.54 -14.23
CA GLU A 74 -3.70 7.66 -15.18
C GLU A 74 -2.61 7.58 -16.26
N ALA A 75 -1.40 7.18 -15.91
CA ALA A 75 -0.25 7.17 -16.83
C ALA A 75 -0.15 5.91 -17.70
N MET A 76 -0.60 4.75 -17.19
CA MET A 76 -0.52 3.45 -17.85
C MET A 76 -1.82 2.66 -17.62
N PRO A 77 -2.99 3.13 -18.10
CA PRO A 77 -4.29 2.57 -17.73
C PRO A 77 -4.47 1.10 -18.13
N GLU A 78 -3.91 0.65 -19.25
CA GLU A 78 -3.98 -0.75 -19.68
C GLU A 78 -3.17 -1.67 -18.75
N ILE A 79 -1.97 -1.24 -18.36
CA ILE A 79 -1.11 -1.96 -17.41
C ILE A 79 -1.75 -2.00 -16.03
N TYR A 80 -2.33 -0.87 -15.59
CA TYR A 80 -3.05 -0.80 -14.32
C TYR A 80 -4.23 -1.79 -14.30
N ALA A 81 -5.03 -1.82 -15.35
CA ALA A 81 -6.18 -2.75 -15.43
C ALA A 81 -5.74 -4.23 -15.37
N GLU A 82 -4.64 -4.58 -16.05
CA GLU A 82 -4.06 -5.92 -15.97
C GLU A 82 -3.55 -6.22 -14.55
N LEU A 83 -2.84 -5.28 -13.93
CA LEU A 83 -2.29 -5.41 -12.57
C LEU A 83 -3.41 -5.57 -11.53
N ASP A 84 -4.49 -4.80 -11.64
CA ASP A 84 -5.67 -4.86 -10.75
C ASP A 84 -6.42 -6.20 -10.88
N ALA A 85 -6.61 -6.69 -12.10
CA ALA A 85 -7.20 -8.00 -12.34
C ALA A 85 -6.34 -9.14 -11.76
N LEU A 86 -5.02 -9.03 -11.88
CA LEU A 86 -4.09 -10.04 -11.37
C LEU A 86 -3.97 -10.02 -9.85
N GLN A 87 -3.94 -8.84 -9.20
CA GLN A 87 -3.92 -8.75 -7.74
C GLN A 87 -5.18 -9.37 -7.13
N THR A 88 -6.35 -9.08 -7.72
CA THR A 88 -7.62 -9.70 -7.30
C THR A 88 -7.58 -11.23 -7.43
N LYS A 89 -7.04 -11.73 -8.53
CA LYS A 89 -6.90 -13.17 -8.75
C LYS A 89 -5.94 -13.82 -7.74
N LEU A 90 -4.84 -13.17 -7.42
CA LEU A 90 -3.85 -13.66 -6.44
C LEU A 90 -4.42 -13.66 -5.03
N GLU A 91 -5.09 -12.58 -4.60
CA GLU A 91 -5.75 -12.52 -3.30
C GLU A 91 -6.79 -13.63 -3.13
N ASN A 92 -7.63 -13.85 -4.15
CA ASN A 92 -8.62 -14.92 -4.13
C ASN A 92 -7.99 -16.31 -4.12
N HIS A 93 -6.89 -16.52 -4.84
CA HIS A 93 -6.19 -17.81 -4.91
C HIS A 93 -5.53 -18.17 -3.58
N TYR A 94 -4.78 -17.24 -2.99
CA TYR A 94 -4.11 -17.44 -1.71
C TYR A 94 -5.05 -17.21 -0.52
N ARG A 95 -6.21 -16.62 -0.75
CA ARG A 95 -7.21 -16.24 0.26
C ARG A 95 -6.60 -15.39 1.37
N ASP A 96 -5.62 -14.57 1.02
CA ASP A 96 -4.93 -13.66 1.94
C ASP A 96 -4.40 -12.43 1.19
N MET A 97 -4.23 -11.33 1.93
CA MET A 97 -3.60 -10.12 1.42
C MET A 97 -2.25 -10.44 0.79
N GLN A 98 -2.02 -9.92 -0.41
CA GLN A 98 -0.80 -10.15 -1.18
C GLN A 98 0.07 -8.89 -1.24
N ASP A 99 1.36 -9.09 -1.08
CA ASP A 99 2.46 -8.16 -1.33
C ASP A 99 3.13 -8.63 -2.63
N MET A 100 3.17 -7.76 -3.63
CA MET A 100 3.56 -8.11 -5.00
C MET A 100 4.62 -7.16 -5.51
N GLU A 101 5.61 -7.73 -6.19
CA GLU A 101 6.63 -6.98 -6.91
C GLU A 101 6.43 -7.18 -8.42
N PHE A 102 6.48 -6.11 -9.17
CA PHE A 102 6.28 -6.16 -10.63
C PHE A 102 7.23 -5.23 -11.37
N THR A 103 7.39 -5.51 -12.65
CA THR A 103 8.06 -4.62 -13.59
C THR A 103 7.25 -4.49 -14.88
N VAL A 104 7.33 -3.34 -15.51
CA VAL A 104 6.82 -3.10 -16.85
C VAL A 104 8.02 -2.91 -17.77
N GLN A 105 8.09 -3.70 -18.82
CA GLN A 105 9.13 -3.60 -19.82
C GLN A 105 8.50 -3.43 -21.19
N GLU A 106 8.78 -2.33 -21.87
CA GLU A 106 8.25 -2.01 -23.19
C GLU A 106 6.72 -2.15 -23.27
N GLY A 107 6.03 -1.64 -22.24
CA GLY A 107 4.57 -1.70 -22.16
C GLY A 107 3.99 -3.07 -21.81
N LYS A 108 4.80 -4.03 -21.37
CA LYS A 108 4.36 -5.36 -20.95
C LYS A 108 4.59 -5.56 -19.46
N LEU A 109 3.56 -6.03 -18.75
CA LEU A 109 3.60 -6.32 -17.31
C LEU A 109 4.28 -7.67 -17.05
N TRP A 110 5.13 -7.70 -16.02
CA TRP A 110 5.78 -8.88 -15.49
C TRP A 110 5.70 -8.90 -13.98
N PHE A 111 5.18 -9.99 -13.40
CA PHE A 111 5.27 -10.23 -11.97
C PHE A 111 6.60 -10.86 -11.63
N LEU A 112 7.28 -10.29 -10.62
CA LEU A 112 8.57 -10.77 -10.14
C LEU A 112 8.40 -11.67 -8.91
N GLN A 113 7.53 -11.26 -7.99
CA GLN A 113 7.28 -11.97 -6.74
C GLN A 113 5.87 -11.67 -6.23
N THR A 114 5.27 -12.65 -5.56
CA THR A 114 4.11 -12.47 -4.68
C THR A 114 4.32 -13.22 -3.38
N ARG A 115 3.83 -12.66 -2.28
CA ARG A 115 3.86 -13.27 -0.94
C ARG A 115 2.70 -12.74 -0.10
N ASN A 116 2.38 -13.46 0.99
CA ASN A 116 1.44 -12.95 1.97
C ASN A 116 1.99 -11.65 2.59
N GLY A 117 1.21 -10.59 2.52
CA GLY A 117 1.63 -9.26 2.95
C GLY A 117 1.87 -9.18 4.46
N LYS A 118 3.03 -8.63 4.84
CA LYS A 118 3.27 -8.24 6.23
C LYS A 118 2.34 -7.07 6.57
N ARG A 119 1.80 -7.07 7.79
CA ARG A 119 0.79 -6.11 8.22
C ARG A 119 0.88 -5.81 9.70
N THR A 120 0.35 -4.66 10.14
CA THR A 120 0.23 -4.30 11.55
C THR A 120 -0.77 -5.21 12.28
N GLY A 121 -0.74 -5.23 13.61
CA GLY A 121 -1.71 -5.97 14.42
C GLY A 121 -3.14 -5.54 14.15
N ALA A 122 -3.40 -4.24 13.99
CA ALA A 122 -4.72 -3.70 13.66
C ALA A 122 -5.20 -4.16 12.27
N ALA A 123 -4.34 -4.05 11.26
CA ALA A 123 -4.65 -4.50 9.91
C ALA A 123 -4.88 -6.03 9.85
N MET A 124 -4.11 -6.80 10.60
CA MET A 124 -4.27 -8.27 10.69
C MET A 124 -5.67 -8.66 11.15
N VAL A 125 -6.16 -8.07 12.23
CA VAL A 125 -7.51 -8.35 12.75
C VAL A 125 -8.57 -7.92 11.74
N LYS A 126 -8.45 -6.68 11.21
CA LYS A 126 -9.41 -6.15 10.25
C LYS A 126 -9.48 -7.02 8.98
N ILE A 127 -8.35 -7.37 8.38
CA ILE A 127 -8.29 -8.21 7.17
C ILE A 127 -8.91 -9.58 7.43
N ALA A 128 -8.59 -10.22 8.57
CA ALA A 128 -9.17 -11.52 8.92
C ALA A 128 -10.70 -11.44 9.04
N MET A 129 -11.24 -10.40 9.66
CA MET A 129 -12.68 -10.19 9.79
C MET A 129 -13.35 -9.86 8.45
N ASP A 130 -12.74 -8.98 7.63
CA ASP A 130 -13.29 -8.64 6.33
C ASP A 130 -13.33 -9.86 5.40
N MET A 131 -12.26 -10.66 5.35
CA MET A 131 -12.21 -11.89 4.55
C MET A 131 -13.20 -12.96 5.05
N LEU A 132 -13.43 -13.05 6.35
CA LEU A 132 -14.48 -13.89 6.92
C LEU A 132 -15.87 -13.44 6.46
N HIS A 133 -16.18 -12.14 6.55
CA HIS A 133 -17.47 -11.58 6.11
C HIS A 133 -17.67 -11.72 4.59
N GLN A 134 -16.59 -11.66 3.81
CA GLN A 134 -16.61 -11.89 2.37
C GLN A 134 -16.76 -13.39 2.00
N GLY A 135 -16.72 -14.29 2.98
CA GLY A 135 -16.80 -15.73 2.76
C GLY A 135 -15.54 -16.35 2.14
N MET A 136 -14.43 -15.61 2.13
CA MET A 136 -13.14 -16.09 1.59
C MET A 136 -12.49 -17.11 2.52
N ILE A 137 -12.68 -16.97 3.83
CA ILE A 137 -12.10 -17.83 4.87
C ILE A 137 -13.17 -18.24 5.90
N THR A 138 -12.92 -19.32 6.60
CA THR A 138 -13.75 -19.79 7.71
C THR A 138 -13.41 -19.09 9.03
N GLU A 139 -14.30 -19.16 10.03
CA GLU A 139 -14.03 -18.64 11.38
C GLU A 139 -12.75 -19.22 11.99
N LYS A 140 -12.52 -20.51 11.80
CA LYS A 140 -11.32 -21.18 12.29
C LYS A 140 -10.06 -20.60 11.62
N GLU A 141 -10.11 -20.38 10.30
CA GLU A 141 -8.98 -19.78 9.56
C GLU A 141 -8.76 -18.34 9.99
N ALA A 142 -9.82 -17.55 10.21
CA ALA A 142 -9.72 -16.19 10.70
C ALA A 142 -9.01 -16.11 12.05
N ILE A 143 -9.38 -16.98 13.01
CA ILE A 143 -8.73 -17.07 14.33
C ILE A 143 -7.26 -17.47 14.19
N LEU A 144 -6.94 -18.46 13.35
CA LEU A 144 -5.58 -18.95 13.15
C LEU A 144 -4.64 -17.91 12.48
N ARG A 145 -5.20 -16.93 11.78
CA ARG A 145 -4.44 -15.83 11.16
C ARG A 145 -4.09 -14.70 12.13
N VAL A 146 -4.76 -14.65 13.28
CA VAL A 146 -4.48 -13.65 14.31
C VAL A 146 -3.31 -14.14 15.17
N GLU A 147 -2.14 -13.58 14.93
CA GLU A 147 -0.93 -13.86 15.70
C GLU A 147 -1.01 -13.20 17.09
N PRO A 148 -1.03 -13.97 18.21
CA PRO A 148 -1.20 -13.40 19.56
C PRO A 148 -0.19 -12.31 19.90
N ASN A 149 1.07 -12.48 19.48
CA ASN A 149 2.13 -11.52 19.77
C ASN A 149 1.90 -10.16 19.08
N LYS A 150 1.20 -10.12 17.96
CA LYS A 150 0.84 -8.87 17.29
C LYS A 150 -0.37 -8.18 17.91
N LEU A 151 -1.16 -8.87 18.73
CA LEU A 151 -2.24 -8.24 19.46
C LEU A 151 -1.71 -7.29 20.54
N ASP A 152 -0.50 -7.53 21.06
CA ASP A 152 0.16 -6.63 22.01
C ASP A 152 0.36 -5.23 21.40
N GLU A 153 0.53 -5.12 20.08
CA GLU A 153 0.61 -3.82 19.38
C GLU A 153 -0.65 -2.97 19.59
N LEU A 154 -1.82 -3.61 19.77
CA LEU A 154 -3.10 -2.92 20.01
C LEU A 154 -3.24 -2.39 21.43
N LEU A 155 -2.39 -2.84 22.34
CA LEU A 155 -2.37 -2.40 23.74
C LEU A 155 -1.40 -1.22 23.95
N HIS A 156 -0.60 -0.86 22.94
CA HIS A 156 0.28 0.28 23.02
C HIS A 156 -0.52 1.59 23.12
N PRO A 157 -0.02 2.57 23.90
CA PRO A 157 -0.63 3.89 23.99
C PRO A 157 -0.75 4.52 22.59
N ILE A 158 -1.90 5.07 22.28
CA ILE A 158 -2.17 5.86 21.09
C ILE A 158 -2.60 7.26 21.51
N PHE A 159 -2.33 8.25 20.67
CA PHE A 159 -2.86 9.59 20.89
C PHE A 159 -4.37 9.61 20.67
N ASP A 160 -5.07 10.36 21.55
CA ASP A 160 -6.48 10.69 21.31
C ASP A 160 -6.62 11.46 20.00
N LYS A 161 -7.49 10.99 19.09
CA LYS A 161 -7.64 11.56 17.74
C LYS A 161 -8.10 13.01 17.73
N GLU A 162 -8.96 13.40 18.69
CA GLU A 162 -9.46 14.77 18.77
C GLU A 162 -8.39 15.70 19.35
N ALA A 163 -7.67 15.27 20.39
CA ALA A 163 -6.54 16.01 20.92
C ALA A 163 -5.44 16.20 19.87
N GLN A 164 -5.16 15.18 19.06
CA GLN A 164 -4.17 15.24 17.99
C GLN A 164 -4.56 16.27 16.91
N LYS A 165 -5.84 16.39 16.54
CA LYS A 165 -6.33 17.40 15.58
C LYS A 165 -6.17 18.82 16.11
N GLN A 166 -6.25 19.01 17.41
CA GLN A 166 -6.13 20.31 18.09
C GLN A 166 -4.69 20.69 18.44
N ALA A 167 -3.77 19.72 18.40
CA ALA A 167 -2.37 19.92 18.74
C ALA A 167 -1.65 20.79 17.70
N VAL A 168 -0.72 21.64 18.18
CA VAL A 168 0.16 22.40 17.27
C VAL A 168 1.16 21.47 16.63
N VAL A 169 1.14 21.36 15.31
CA VAL A 169 2.12 20.59 14.55
C VAL A 169 3.43 21.37 14.48
N LEU A 170 4.45 20.89 15.16
CA LEU A 170 5.78 21.51 15.15
C LEU A 170 6.58 21.15 13.90
N THR A 171 6.47 19.91 13.44
CA THR A 171 7.15 19.41 12.22
C THR A 171 6.48 18.14 11.71
N LYS A 172 6.78 17.77 10.48
CA LYS A 172 6.34 16.50 9.86
C LYS A 172 7.55 15.70 9.44
N GLY A 173 7.47 14.38 9.52
CA GLY A 173 8.52 13.45 9.10
C GLY A 173 7.92 12.13 8.62
N LEU A 174 8.76 11.26 8.06
CA LEU A 174 8.39 9.90 7.70
C LEU A 174 8.35 9.04 8.95
N ALA A 175 7.25 8.30 9.13
CA ALA A 175 7.12 7.35 10.23
C ALA A 175 8.03 6.14 9.98
N ALA A 176 9.02 5.94 10.86
CA ALA A 176 9.90 4.77 10.81
C ALA A 176 9.39 3.59 11.63
N SER A 177 8.46 3.85 12.57
CA SER A 177 7.88 2.84 13.46
C SER A 177 6.47 3.27 13.85
N PRO A 178 5.53 2.35 14.06
CA PRO A 178 4.20 2.66 14.58
C PRO A 178 4.29 3.02 16.07
N GLY A 179 3.31 3.80 16.53
CA GLY A 179 3.11 4.13 17.94
C GLY A 179 3.32 5.60 18.26
N ALA A 180 2.90 5.98 19.48
CA ALA A 180 3.10 7.29 20.05
C ALA A 180 4.34 7.27 20.96
N ALA A 181 5.22 8.26 20.81
CA ALA A 181 6.37 8.45 21.65
C ALA A 181 6.28 9.80 22.39
N CYS A 182 6.59 9.79 23.69
CA CYS A 182 6.72 10.99 24.51
C CYS A 182 8.18 11.16 24.90
N GLY A 183 8.70 12.36 24.79
CA GLY A 183 10.06 12.71 25.18
C GLY A 183 10.17 14.15 25.64
#